data_590e03a69c5527cec066b889274651d9
#
_entry.id   590e03a69c5527cec066b889274651d9
#
_cell.length_a   1.000
_cell.length_b   1.000
_cell.length_c   1.000
_cell.angle_alpha   90.00
_cell.angle_beta   90.00
_cell.angle_gamma   90.00
#
_symmetry.space_group_name_H-M   'P 1'
#
loop_
_entity.id
_entity.type
_entity.pdbx_description
1 polymer ?
#
loop_
_entity_poly.entity_id
_entity_poly.type
_entity_poly.pdbx_seq_one_letter_code
_entity_poly.pdbx_strand_id
1 'polypeptide(L)'
;MNSKYQLPKDGGLVKDFAPKDIIHRYERMATRVFESEYYGVQYVADIICRMVHAHAENASVRDIYEELPPFVLGLATGRTPLGLYRELVKRYQAGEISFKNVAVYSLDEFYPMCGTDHQSRNYRIHDQFLKHVDILPENVHIPDGTISEQEV
;
A
#
# COMPACT_ATOMS: atom_id res chain seq x y z
N MET A 1 -6.57 23.04 -10.32
CA MET A 1 -6.36 21.69 -9.73
C MET A 1 -7.15 20.68 -10.55
N ASN A 2 -6.53 20.09 -11.58
CA ASN A 2 -7.13 19.01 -12.34
C ASN A 2 -6.59 17.70 -11.74
N SER A 3 -7.32 17.14 -10.76
CA SER A 3 -7.01 15.83 -10.25
C SER A 3 -7.23 14.81 -11.37
N LYS A 4 -6.15 14.21 -11.89
CA LYS A 4 -6.19 13.07 -12.82
C LYS A 4 -6.89 11.83 -12.21
N TYR A 5 -7.07 11.84 -10.92
CA TYR A 5 -7.69 10.75 -10.16
C TYR A 5 -9.09 11.16 -9.71
N GLN A 6 -10.02 11.17 -10.65
CA GLN A 6 -11.43 11.20 -10.28
C GLN A 6 -11.82 9.78 -9.83
N LEU A 7 -12.32 9.67 -8.60
CA LEU A 7 -13.07 8.49 -8.19
C LEU A 7 -14.15 8.23 -9.24
N PRO A 8 -14.40 6.97 -9.64
CA PRO A 8 -15.47 6.64 -10.54
C PRO A 8 -16.75 7.35 -10.05
N LYS A 9 -17.35 8.18 -10.88
CA LYS A 9 -18.55 8.98 -10.50
C LYS A 9 -19.72 8.11 -10.06
N ASP A 10 -19.71 6.82 -10.49
CA ASP A 10 -20.74 5.83 -10.23
C ASP A 10 -20.18 4.58 -9.55
N GLY A 11 -19.10 4.75 -8.85
CA GLY A 11 -18.09 3.76 -8.48
C GLY A 11 -18.53 2.60 -7.62
N GLY A 12 -19.48 1.78 -8.03
CA GLY A 12 -19.70 0.49 -7.39
C GLY A 12 -19.87 0.51 -5.87
N LEU A 13 -20.09 1.69 -5.30
CA LEU A 13 -20.36 1.85 -3.88
C LEU A 13 -21.78 1.38 -3.65
N VAL A 14 -21.93 0.15 -3.23
CA VAL A 14 -23.21 -0.36 -2.79
C VAL A 14 -23.58 0.35 -1.51
N LYS A 15 -24.23 1.50 -1.63
CA LYS A 15 -24.89 2.25 -0.55
C LYS A 15 -24.18 2.14 0.80
N ASP A 16 -24.01 3.23 1.49
CA ASP A 16 -23.72 3.19 2.92
C ASP A 16 -24.65 2.18 3.58
N PHE A 17 -24.15 0.98 3.83
CA PHE A 17 -24.88 -0.07 4.50
C PHE A 17 -24.80 0.23 5.99
N ALA A 18 -25.48 1.28 6.37
CA ALA A 18 -25.89 1.47 7.74
C ALA A 18 -27.36 1.03 7.83
N PRO A 19 -27.68 -0.08 8.48
CA PRO A 19 -29.04 -0.35 8.89
C PRO A 19 -29.47 0.86 9.71
N LYS A 20 -30.49 1.57 9.27
CA LYS A 20 -30.92 2.86 9.86
C LYS A 20 -31.22 2.79 11.37
N ASP A 21 -31.30 1.59 11.96
CA ASP A 21 -31.83 1.40 13.31
C ASP A 21 -30.93 0.68 14.30
N ILE A 22 -29.75 0.22 13.91
CA ILE A 22 -28.90 -0.56 14.82
C ILE A 22 -27.44 -0.10 14.65
N ILE A 23 -26.89 0.64 15.59
CA ILE A 23 -25.47 0.61 15.93
C ILE A 23 -24.55 1.74 15.42
N HIS A 24 -24.95 2.82 14.81
CA HIS A 24 -24.09 4.01 14.64
C HIS A 24 -23.45 4.47 15.94
N ARG A 25 -24.11 4.21 17.05
CA ARG A 25 -23.63 4.55 18.40
C ARG A 25 -22.33 3.81 18.77
N TYR A 26 -22.04 2.66 18.16
CA TYR A 26 -20.87 1.84 18.44
C TYR A 26 -19.90 1.75 17.25
N GLU A 27 -20.25 2.25 16.09
CA GLU A 27 -19.35 2.33 14.95
C GLU A 27 -18.29 3.39 15.21
N ARG A 28 -17.07 2.91 15.44
CA ARG A 28 -15.88 3.76 15.63
C ARG A 28 -14.97 3.77 14.42
N MET A 29 -15.33 3.02 13.39
CA MET A 29 -14.52 2.82 12.20
C MET A 29 -15.35 3.06 10.95
N ALA A 30 -14.88 3.98 10.08
CA ALA A 30 -15.53 4.20 8.80
C ALA A 30 -15.41 2.94 7.93
N THR A 31 -16.55 2.37 7.54
CA THR A 31 -16.63 1.15 6.73
C THR A 31 -17.20 1.49 5.35
N ARG A 32 -16.58 0.95 4.31
CA ARG A 32 -17.06 1.07 2.93
C ARG A 32 -17.26 -0.30 2.33
N VAL A 33 -18.40 -0.51 1.68
CA VAL A 33 -18.74 -1.77 1.00
C VAL A 33 -18.78 -1.50 -0.49
N PHE A 34 -18.17 -2.39 -1.27
CA PHE A 34 -18.09 -2.29 -2.74
C PHE A 34 -18.80 -3.48 -3.39
N GLU A 35 -19.33 -3.29 -4.59
CA GLU A 35 -20.02 -4.34 -5.35
C GLU A 35 -19.10 -5.50 -5.72
N SER A 36 -17.80 -5.23 -5.85
CA SER A 36 -16.81 -6.24 -6.17
C SER A 36 -15.43 -5.86 -5.62
N GLU A 37 -14.55 -6.87 -5.52
CA GLU A 37 -13.13 -6.67 -5.20
C GLU A 37 -12.48 -5.63 -6.12
N TYR A 38 -12.83 -5.60 -7.40
CA TYR A 38 -12.29 -4.65 -8.37
C TYR A 38 -12.47 -3.19 -7.92
N TYR A 39 -13.66 -2.79 -7.55
CA TYR A 39 -13.92 -1.41 -7.11
C TYR A 39 -13.23 -1.07 -5.79
N GLY A 40 -13.17 -2.03 -4.88
CA GLY A 40 -12.42 -1.86 -3.63
C GLY A 40 -10.92 -1.66 -3.88
N VAL A 41 -10.33 -2.45 -4.77
CA VAL A 41 -8.94 -2.35 -5.19
C VAL A 41 -8.66 -0.99 -5.85
N GLN A 42 -9.49 -0.56 -6.81
CA GLN A 42 -9.34 0.74 -7.46
C GLN A 42 -9.39 1.88 -6.43
N TYR A 43 -10.35 1.83 -5.52
CA TYR A 43 -10.51 2.84 -4.48
C TYR A 43 -9.28 2.96 -3.58
N VAL A 44 -8.73 1.82 -3.11
CA VAL A 44 -7.53 1.82 -2.25
C VAL A 44 -6.30 2.26 -3.03
N ALA A 45 -6.12 1.80 -4.28
CA ALA A 45 -5.03 2.25 -5.14
C ALA A 45 -5.08 3.76 -5.40
N ASP A 46 -6.28 4.34 -5.62
CA ASP A 46 -6.46 5.79 -5.76
C ASP A 46 -6.04 6.56 -4.51
N ILE A 47 -6.35 6.03 -3.33
CA ILE A 47 -5.94 6.64 -2.06
C ILE A 47 -4.42 6.64 -1.96
N ILE A 48 -3.76 5.49 -2.19
CA ILE A 48 -2.31 5.37 -2.09
C ILE A 48 -1.63 6.33 -3.08
N CYS A 49 -2.04 6.32 -4.35
CA CYS A 49 -1.46 7.21 -5.36
C CYS A 49 -1.60 8.68 -4.97
N ARG A 50 -2.77 9.09 -4.49
CA ARG A 50 -2.97 10.48 -4.02
C ARG A 50 -2.09 10.84 -2.84
N MET A 51 -1.93 9.92 -1.88
CA MET A 51 -1.09 10.16 -0.70
C MET A 51 0.39 10.27 -1.07
N VAL A 52 0.88 9.39 -1.95
CA VAL A 52 2.26 9.44 -2.47
C VAL A 52 2.52 10.74 -3.24
N HIS A 53 1.59 11.16 -4.11
CA HIS A 53 1.71 12.43 -4.84
C HIS A 53 1.68 13.64 -3.91
N ALA A 54 0.72 13.70 -2.97
CA ALA A 54 0.63 14.80 -2.02
C ALA A 54 1.89 14.89 -1.13
N HIS A 55 2.49 13.75 -0.78
CA HIS A 55 3.74 13.72 -0.05
C HIS A 55 4.88 14.34 -0.88
N ALA A 56 4.98 13.97 -2.16
CA ALA A 56 5.99 14.50 -3.07
C ALA A 56 5.78 16.00 -3.37
N GLU A 57 4.54 16.47 -3.51
CA GLU A 57 4.21 17.89 -3.71
C GLU A 57 4.58 18.73 -2.48
N ASN A 58 4.34 18.26 -1.29
CA ASN A 58 4.73 18.92 -0.04
C ASN A 58 6.25 19.03 0.12
N ALA A 59 7.01 18.16 -0.52
CA ALA A 59 8.47 18.25 -0.58
C ALA A 59 8.97 19.48 -1.34
N SER A 60 8.30 19.81 -2.44
CA SER A 60 8.71 20.93 -3.30
C SER A 60 8.51 22.30 -2.66
N VAL A 61 7.80 22.38 -1.53
CA VAL A 61 7.49 23.62 -0.80
C VAL A 61 8.39 23.80 0.43
N ARG A 62 9.09 22.74 0.87
CA ARG A 62 10.03 22.80 1.99
C ARG A 62 11.40 23.32 1.54
N ASP A 63 12.10 23.89 2.48
CA ASP A 63 13.45 24.47 2.26
C ASP A 63 14.34 23.46 1.51
N ILE A 64 15.04 23.96 0.48
CA ILE A 64 15.93 23.20 -0.41
C ILE A 64 17.10 22.50 0.31
N TYR A 65 17.17 22.58 1.63
CA TYR A 65 18.24 22.02 2.46
C TYR A 65 17.81 20.80 3.30
N GLU A 66 16.53 20.39 3.32
CA GLU A 66 16.09 19.20 4.03
C GLU A 66 15.67 18.10 3.04
N GLU A 67 16.37 16.97 3.08
CA GLU A 67 15.92 15.76 2.36
C GLU A 67 14.54 15.34 2.87
N LEU A 68 13.58 15.21 1.96
CA LEU A 68 12.27 14.70 2.32
C LEU A 68 12.38 13.24 2.71
N PRO A 69 11.94 12.85 3.92
CA PRO A 69 11.86 11.43 4.26
C PRO A 69 10.90 10.71 3.29
N PRO A 70 11.15 9.42 2.97
CA PRO A 70 10.28 8.69 2.07
C PRO A 70 8.87 8.54 2.64
N PHE A 71 7.87 8.45 1.75
CA PHE A 71 6.51 8.08 2.13
C PHE A 71 6.49 6.65 2.65
N VAL A 72 5.97 6.42 3.85
CA VAL A 72 5.97 5.09 4.47
C VAL A 72 4.71 4.32 4.11
N LEU A 73 4.88 3.14 3.53
CA LEU A 73 3.81 2.23 3.14
C LEU A 73 3.96 0.86 3.82
N GLY A 74 3.00 0.52 4.68
CA GLY A 74 2.91 -0.83 5.25
C GLY A 74 2.40 -1.85 4.23
N LEU A 75 3.09 -2.99 4.10
CA LEU A 75 2.71 -4.08 3.19
C LEU A 75 2.24 -5.29 3.97
N ALA A 76 1.14 -5.88 3.51
CA ALA A 76 0.62 -7.15 4.03
C ALA A 76 0.89 -8.28 3.03
N THR A 77 0.90 -9.52 3.52
CA THR A 77 0.95 -10.71 2.69
C THR A 77 -0.41 -11.43 2.67
N GLY A 78 -0.55 -12.44 1.84
CA GLY A 78 -1.77 -13.20 1.70
C GLY A 78 -2.52 -12.90 0.40
N ARG A 79 -3.76 -13.35 0.30
CA ARG A 79 -4.56 -13.20 -0.92
C ARG A 79 -5.17 -11.81 -1.09
N THR A 80 -5.54 -11.19 0.01
CA THR A 80 -6.27 -9.91 0.04
C THR A 80 -5.52 -8.78 -0.69
N PRO A 81 -4.22 -8.53 -0.46
CA PRO A 81 -3.52 -7.43 -1.11
C PRO A 81 -3.11 -7.70 -2.58
N LEU A 82 -3.25 -8.93 -3.09
CA LEU A 82 -2.76 -9.28 -4.43
C LEU A 82 -3.40 -8.44 -5.54
N GLY A 83 -4.68 -8.19 -5.45
CA GLY A 83 -5.40 -7.33 -6.41
C GLY A 83 -4.83 -5.91 -6.39
N LEU A 84 -4.59 -5.39 -5.19
CA LEU A 84 -4.02 -4.06 -4.99
C LEU A 84 -2.59 -3.96 -5.55
N TYR A 85 -1.73 -4.93 -5.28
CA TYR A 85 -0.36 -4.93 -5.80
C TYR A 85 -0.33 -4.93 -7.34
N ARG A 86 -1.15 -5.76 -7.97
CA ARG A 86 -1.27 -5.77 -9.44
C ARG A 86 -1.74 -4.42 -10.00
N GLU A 87 -2.70 -3.78 -9.34
CA GLU A 87 -3.18 -2.47 -9.76
C GLU A 87 -2.12 -1.38 -9.59
N LEU A 88 -1.39 -1.37 -8.47
CA LEU A 88 -0.29 -0.43 -8.24
C LEU A 88 0.84 -0.63 -9.26
N VAL A 89 1.22 -1.88 -9.56
CA VAL A 89 2.20 -2.19 -10.62
C VAL A 89 1.73 -1.69 -11.98
N LYS A 90 0.46 -1.91 -12.33
CA LYS A 90 -0.12 -1.42 -13.57
C LYS A 90 -0.05 0.10 -13.69
N ARG A 91 -0.36 0.82 -12.60
CA ARG A 91 -0.26 2.30 -12.56
C ARG A 91 1.18 2.79 -12.67
N TYR A 92 2.11 2.10 -12.02
CA TYR A 92 3.53 2.37 -12.18
C TYR A 92 3.97 2.19 -13.63
N GLN A 93 3.62 1.08 -14.27
CA GLN A 93 3.94 0.81 -15.67
C GLN A 93 3.30 1.81 -16.64
N ALA A 94 2.15 2.38 -16.29
CA ALA A 94 1.49 3.45 -17.02
C ALA A 94 2.13 4.84 -16.78
N GLY A 95 3.14 4.93 -15.90
CA GLY A 95 3.77 6.20 -15.52
C GLY A 95 2.89 7.11 -14.65
N GLU A 96 1.86 6.54 -14.03
CA GLU A 96 0.94 7.29 -13.17
C GLU A 96 1.49 7.53 -11.77
N ILE A 97 2.41 6.69 -11.31
CA ILE A 97 3.05 6.77 -9.99
C ILE A 97 4.49 6.27 -10.07
N SER A 98 5.38 6.84 -9.25
CA SER A 98 6.71 6.32 -8.93
C SER A 98 6.78 5.99 -7.45
N PHE A 99 7.44 4.89 -7.12
CA PHE A 99 7.67 4.45 -5.75
C PHE A 99 9.11 4.74 -5.29
N LYS A 100 9.90 5.48 -6.06
CA LYS A 100 11.31 5.76 -5.75
C LYS A 100 11.50 6.42 -4.38
N ASN A 101 10.56 7.29 -3.98
CA ASN A 101 10.57 7.95 -2.67
C ASN A 101 9.54 7.33 -1.71
N VAL A 102 9.38 6.01 -1.76
CA VAL A 102 8.51 5.25 -0.86
C VAL A 102 9.36 4.25 -0.09
N ALA A 103 9.22 4.23 1.23
CA ALA A 103 9.76 3.18 2.09
C ALA A 103 8.66 2.19 2.43
N VAL A 104 8.95 0.91 2.32
CA VAL A 104 8.00 -0.16 2.61
C VAL A 104 8.39 -0.94 3.84
N TYR A 105 7.40 -1.29 4.65
CA TYR A 105 7.54 -2.11 5.84
C TYR A 105 6.59 -3.30 5.76
N SER A 106 7.13 -4.52 5.88
CA SER A 106 6.29 -5.71 6.08
C SER A 106 5.83 -5.81 7.52
N LEU A 107 4.63 -6.35 7.74
CA LEU A 107 4.06 -6.51 9.07
C LEU A 107 4.77 -7.61 9.87
N ASP A 108 5.18 -8.69 9.19
CA ASP A 108 5.72 -9.90 9.82
C ASP A 108 6.65 -10.68 8.89
N GLU A 109 7.41 -11.60 9.48
CA GLU A 109 8.07 -12.71 8.81
C GLU A 109 7.95 -13.96 9.68
N PHE A 110 8.04 -15.14 9.06
CA PHE A 110 8.10 -16.41 9.79
C PHE A 110 9.49 -16.66 10.38
N TYR A 111 9.53 -17.34 11.52
CA TYR A 111 10.76 -17.78 12.16
C TYR A 111 10.71 -19.29 12.48
N PRO A 112 11.78 -20.04 12.21
CA PRO A 112 12.93 -19.66 11.37
C PRO A 112 12.56 -19.73 9.89
N MET A 113 12.92 -18.68 9.11
CA MET A 113 12.59 -18.63 7.69
C MET A 113 13.66 -17.86 6.91
N CYS A 114 14.22 -18.48 5.86
CA CYS A 114 15.10 -17.77 4.94
C CYS A 114 14.27 -16.89 4.00
N GLY A 115 14.70 -15.64 3.78
CA GLY A 115 14.01 -14.69 2.90
C GLY A 115 13.91 -15.13 1.43
N THR A 116 14.67 -16.16 1.02
CA THR A 116 14.60 -16.76 -0.33
C THR A 116 13.61 -17.90 -0.44
N ASP A 117 13.06 -18.37 0.66
CA ASP A 117 12.07 -19.45 0.65
C ASP A 117 10.73 -18.98 0.09
N HIS A 118 10.11 -19.78 -0.78
CA HIS A 118 8.81 -19.43 -1.38
C HIS A 118 7.67 -19.23 -0.37
N GLN A 119 7.84 -19.71 0.86
CA GLN A 119 6.88 -19.49 1.95
C GLN A 119 7.15 -18.20 2.72
N SER A 120 8.36 -17.65 2.64
CA SER A 120 8.75 -16.39 3.28
C SER A 120 7.85 -15.22 2.84
N ARG A 121 7.57 -14.31 3.77
CA ARG A 121 6.90 -13.04 3.48
C ARG A 121 7.76 -12.18 2.58
N ASN A 122 9.06 -12.14 2.85
CA ASN A 122 10.06 -11.43 2.04
C ASN A 122 9.99 -11.88 0.57
N TYR A 123 10.12 -13.20 0.31
CA TYR A 123 10.00 -13.74 -1.04
C TYR A 123 8.70 -13.30 -1.72
N ARG A 124 7.57 -13.45 -1.03
CA ARG A 124 6.25 -13.15 -1.61
C ARG A 124 6.06 -11.67 -1.94
N ILE A 125 6.50 -10.78 -1.06
CA ILE A 125 6.39 -9.32 -1.31
C ILE A 125 7.28 -8.93 -2.48
N HIS A 126 8.51 -9.46 -2.54
CA HIS A 126 9.40 -9.25 -3.67
C HIS A 126 8.79 -9.76 -4.98
N ASP A 127 8.30 -11.00 -4.99
CA ASP A 127 7.74 -11.63 -6.19
C ASP A 127 6.48 -10.93 -6.70
N GLN A 128 5.61 -10.48 -5.80
CA GLN A 128 4.29 -9.96 -6.13
C GLN A 128 4.27 -8.45 -6.37
N PHE A 129 5.25 -7.71 -5.85
CA PHE A 129 5.23 -6.25 -5.90
C PHE A 129 6.62 -5.62 -6.15
N LEU A 130 7.58 -5.81 -5.25
CA LEU A 130 8.80 -4.99 -5.24
C LEU A 130 9.62 -5.10 -6.52
N LYS A 131 9.77 -6.28 -7.10
CA LYS A 131 10.53 -6.48 -8.35
C LYS A 131 9.90 -5.81 -9.58
N HIS A 132 8.69 -5.29 -9.46
CA HIS A 132 7.93 -4.72 -10.58
C HIS A 132 7.85 -3.19 -10.53
N VAL A 133 8.41 -2.56 -9.50
CA VAL A 133 8.34 -1.11 -9.25
C VAL A 133 9.73 -0.56 -8.91
N ASP A 134 9.87 0.75 -8.82
CA ASP A 134 11.14 1.46 -8.64
C ASP A 134 11.50 1.80 -7.17
N ILE A 135 11.01 1.01 -6.21
CA ILE A 135 11.39 1.17 -4.81
C ILE A 135 12.91 0.91 -4.65
N LEU A 136 13.59 1.82 -3.96
CA LEU A 136 15.02 1.67 -3.69
C LEU A 136 15.26 0.56 -2.66
N PRO A 137 16.28 -0.30 -2.84
CA PRO A 137 16.56 -1.41 -1.92
C PRO A 137 16.72 -0.98 -0.45
N GLU A 138 17.35 0.18 -0.20
CA GLU A 138 17.51 0.77 1.13
C GLU A 138 16.20 1.17 1.81
N ASN A 139 15.12 1.31 1.04
CA ASN A 139 13.80 1.64 1.51
C ASN A 139 12.90 0.40 1.72
N VAL A 140 13.47 -0.81 1.65
CA VAL A 140 12.72 -2.06 1.86
C VAL A 140 13.05 -2.62 3.24
N HIS A 141 12.07 -2.62 4.13
CA HIS A 141 12.22 -3.06 5.52
C HIS A 141 11.29 -4.26 5.78
N ILE A 142 11.88 -5.45 5.77
CA ILE A 142 11.20 -6.71 6.05
C ILE A 142 11.96 -7.39 7.18
N PRO A 143 11.29 -7.89 8.24
CA PRO A 143 11.96 -8.59 9.32
C PRO A 143 12.81 -9.76 8.79
N ASP A 144 13.98 -9.98 9.40
CA ASP A 144 14.82 -11.11 9.07
C ASP A 144 14.40 -12.34 9.87
N GLY A 145 13.83 -13.34 9.20
CA GLY A 145 13.40 -14.59 9.82
C GLY A 145 14.54 -15.55 10.21
N THR A 146 15.80 -15.16 10.03
CA THR A 146 16.97 -15.99 10.38
C THR A 146 17.70 -15.54 11.63
N ILE A 147 17.39 -14.34 12.17
CA ILE A 147 18.03 -13.79 13.36
C ILE A 147 17.72 -14.67 14.58
N SER A 148 18.74 -15.15 15.28
CA SER A 148 18.58 -15.93 16.50
C SER A 148 18.29 -15.04 17.72
N GLU A 149 17.65 -15.62 18.77
CA GLU A 149 17.39 -14.90 20.04
C GLU A 149 18.65 -14.35 20.71
N GLN A 150 19.85 -14.83 20.33
CA GLN A 150 21.12 -14.37 20.87
C GLN A 150 21.65 -13.11 20.17
N GLU A 151 21.03 -12.69 19.07
CA GLU A 151 21.44 -11.55 18.25
C GLU A 151 20.49 -10.34 18.40
N VAL A 152 19.45 -10.46 19.24
CA VAL A 152 18.52 -9.41 19.64
C VAL A 152 18.93 -8.90 21.00
#